data_ef94e90bed120417c1f88e614adc9ab2
#
_entry.id   ef94e90bed120417c1f88e614adc9ab2
#
_cell.length_a   1.000
_cell.length_b   1.000
_cell.length_c   1.000
_cell.angle_alpha   90.00
_cell.angle_beta   90.00
_cell.angle_gamma   90.00
#
_symmetry.space_group_name_H-M   'P 1'
#
loop_
_entity.id
_entity.type
_entity.pdbx_description
1 polymer ?
#
loop_
_entity_poly.entity_id
_entity_poly.type
_entity_poly.pdbx_seq_one_letter_code
_entity_poly.pdbx_strand_id
1 'polypeptide(L)'
;AMRQAPDVIVVGEMRDPETMRIALAAAETGHLVLATVHATDAAAAVSRIADAFPVERQNAMRQEMAMALAAVLTQSLLQTKTRSLVPVAELLLVSYGARQHIRKNALQHLNQEITITRKAGSFTLEESLAKLVLGGVLDRADAMLRAAHPEELESLLRGVMGSG
;
A
#
# COMPACT_ATOMS: atom_id res chain seq x y z
N ALA A 1 9.43 -5.73 -24.53
CA ALA A 1 8.50 -6.60 -23.80
C ALA A 1 7.09 -6.55 -24.44
N MET A 2 6.53 -5.36 -24.71
CA MET A 2 5.15 -5.21 -25.24
C MET A 2 4.89 -5.90 -26.59
N ARG A 3 5.92 -6.13 -27.42
CA ARG A 3 5.79 -6.85 -28.70
C ARG A 3 5.58 -8.37 -28.57
N GLN A 4 5.75 -8.93 -27.38
CA GLN A 4 5.60 -10.36 -27.08
C GLN A 4 4.24 -10.68 -26.44
N ALA A 5 3.34 -9.67 -26.32
CA ALA A 5 2.01 -9.77 -25.71
C ALA A 5 2.00 -10.54 -24.35
N PRO A 6 2.81 -10.15 -23.37
CA PRO A 6 2.80 -10.81 -22.05
C PRO A 6 1.51 -10.45 -21.31
N ASP A 7 0.96 -11.37 -20.53
CA ASP A 7 -0.16 -11.09 -19.63
C ASP A 7 0.29 -10.32 -18.38
N VAL A 8 1.53 -10.55 -17.93
CA VAL A 8 2.11 -9.98 -16.72
C VAL A 8 3.45 -9.33 -17.01
N ILE A 9 3.64 -8.11 -16.54
CA ILE A 9 4.90 -7.35 -16.63
C ILE A 9 5.40 -7.05 -15.23
N VAL A 10 6.65 -7.39 -14.93
CA VAL A 10 7.31 -7.07 -13.68
C VAL A 10 8.32 -5.95 -13.91
N VAL A 11 8.15 -4.83 -13.19
CA VAL A 11 9.08 -3.70 -13.16
C VAL A 11 9.77 -3.73 -11.81
N GLY A 12 11.06 -4.06 -11.78
CA GLY A 12 11.80 -4.26 -10.53
C GLY A 12 11.73 -3.04 -9.61
N GLU A 13 11.92 -1.83 -10.17
CA GLU A 13 11.77 -0.57 -9.44
C GLU A 13 11.46 0.58 -10.39
N MET A 14 10.54 1.44 -9.97
CA MET A 14 10.20 2.68 -10.69
C MET A 14 10.97 3.86 -10.07
N ARG A 15 12.15 4.19 -10.64
CA ARG A 15 13.01 5.28 -10.13
C ARG A 15 12.82 6.60 -10.87
N ASP A 16 12.39 6.54 -12.11
CA ASP A 16 12.33 7.68 -13.02
C ASP A 16 10.93 7.83 -13.64
N PRO A 17 10.56 9.06 -14.06
CA PRO A 17 9.24 9.34 -14.63
C PRO A 17 8.94 8.54 -15.91
N GLU A 18 9.95 8.21 -16.71
CA GLU A 18 9.74 7.46 -17.95
C GLU A 18 9.30 6.02 -17.66
N THR A 19 9.99 5.34 -16.75
CA THR A 19 9.62 3.99 -16.28
C THR A 19 8.21 3.99 -15.68
N MET A 20 7.88 4.98 -14.84
CA MET A 20 6.55 5.13 -14.24
C MET A 20 5.45 5.27 -15.31
N ARG A 21 5.68 6.15 -16.31
CA ARG A 21 4.74 6.37 -17.41
C ARG A 21 4.52 5.12 -18.24
N ILE A 22 5.60 4.38 -18.56
CA ILE A 22 5.51 3.14 -19.34
C ILE A 22 4.74 2.06 -18.55
N ALA A 23 4.98 1.94 -17.26
CA ALA A 23 4.28 0.99 -16.39
C ALA A 23 2.78 1.27 -16.32
N LEU A 24 2.39 2.55 -16.14
CA LEU A 24 0.99 2.97 -16.12
C LEU A 24 0.32 2.73 -17.48
N ALA A 25 0.96 3.11 -18.59
CA ALA A 25 0.44 2.88 -19.94
C ALA A 25 0.25 1.39 -20.25
N ALA A 26 1.16 0.52 -19.79
CA ALA A 26 1.02 -0.92 -19.94
C ALA A 26 -0.19 -1.45 -19.15
N ALA A 27 -0.41 -0.96 -17.92
CA ALA A 27 -1.55 -1.34 -17.11
C ALA A 27 -2.88 -0.89 -17.74
N GLU A 28 -2.94 0.32 -18.30
CA GLU A 28 -4.13 0.83 -19.01
C GLU A 28 -4.46 0.02 -20.28
N THR A 29 -3.46 -0.58 -20.91
CA THR A 29 -3.65 -1.43 -22.09
C THR A 29 -3.95 -2.90 -21.76
N GLY A 30 -4.25 -3.22 -20.48
CA GLY A 30 -4.78 -4.51 -20.05
C GLY A 30 -3.73 -5.50 -19.53
N HIS A 31 -2.47 -5.07 -19.36
CA HIS A 31 -1.46 -5.93 -18.73
C HIS A 31 -1.56 -5.84 -17.21
N LEU A 32 -1.35 -6.96 -16.52
CA LEU A 32 -1.07 -6.92 -15.08
C LEU A 32 0.37 -6.45 -14.85
N VAL A 33 0.53 -5.26 -14.31
CA VAL A 33 1.85 -4.69 -14.01
C VAL A 33 2.12 -4.79 -12.52
N LEU A 34 3.21 -5.46 -12.15
CA LEU A 34 3.75 -5.50 -10.79
C LEU A 34 5.00 -4.60 -10.77
N ALA A 35 4.97 -3.55 -9.97
CA ALA A 35 6.07 -2.59 -9.87
C ALA A 35 6.36 -2.25 -8.41
N THR A 36 7.60 -1.88 -8.11
CA THR A 36 7.98 -1.42 -6.78
C THR A 36 8.36 0.06 -6.76
N VAL A 37 8.08 0.69 -5.63
CA VAL A 37 8.49 2.06 -5.31
C VAL A 37 8.82 2.12 -3.82
N HIS A 38 9.83 2.89 -3.43
CA HIS A 38 10.15 3.07 -2.02
C HIS A 38 9.18 4.06 -1.37
N ALA A 39 8.32 3.56 -0.49
CA ALA A 39 7.35 4.37 0.25
C ALA A 39 7.03 3.71 1.60
N THR A 40 6.60 4.50 2.57
CA THR A 40 6.27 4.05 3.93
C THR A 40 4.85 3.54 4.05
N ASP A 41 3.92 4.06 3.26
CA ASP A 41 2.49 3.79 3.26
C ASP A 41 1.88 4.02 1.87
N ALA A 42 0.62 3.67 1.69
CA ALA A 42 -0.07 3.79 0.40
C ALA A 42 -0.17 5.24 -0.10
N ALA A 43 -0.39 6.21 0.78
CA ALA A 43 -0.47 7.62 0.41
C ALA A 43 0.88 8.13 -0.08
N ALA A 44 1.97 7.80 0.63
CA ALA A 44 3.34 8.13 0.24
C ALA A 44 3.73 7.49 -1.10
N ALA A 45 3.30 6.25 -1.36
CA ALA A 45 3.55 5.59 -2.65
C ALA A 45 2.90 6.35 -3.81
N VAL A 46 1.64 6.73 -3.69
CA VAL A 46 0.91 7.50 -4.70
C VAL A 46 1.51 8.90 -4.88
N SER A 47 1.83 9.60 -3.78
CA SER A 47 2.47 10.92 -3.84
C SER A 47 3.81 10.84 -4.56
N ARG A 48 4.66 9.88 -4.20
CA ARG A 48 5.98 9.71 -4.80
C ARG A 48 5.94 9.51 -6.32
N ILE A 49 4.97 8.75 -6.81
CA ILE A 49 4.80 8.59 -8.27
C ILE A 49 4.39 9.90 -8.91
N ALA A 50 3.42 10.63 -8.36
CA ALA A 50 2.96 11.91 -8.90
C ALA A 50 4.07 12.97 -8.87
N ASP A 51 4.80 13.05 -7.75
CA ASP A 51 5.83 14.06 -7.49
C ASP A 51 7.11 13.85 -8.31
N ALA A 52 7.28 12.68 -8.92
CA ALA A 52 8.36 12.44 -9.88
C ALA A 52 8.18 13.23 -11.19
N PHE A 53 6.99 13.77 -11.45
CA PHE A 53 6.69 14.53 -12.65
C PHE A 53 6.67 16.04 -12.40
N PRO A 54 6.93 16.88 -13.44
CA PRO A 54 6.75 18.32 -13.33
C PRO A 54 5.35 18.69 -12.85
N VAL A 55 5.22 19.78 -12.10
CA VAL A 55 3.98 20.21 -11.44
C VAL A 55 2.79 20.26 -12.41
N GLU A 56 3.02 20.72 -13.63
CA GLU A 56 2.01 20.83 -14.69
C GLU A 56 1.44 19.47 -15.13
N ARG A 57 2.21 18.40 -14.90
CA ARG A 57 1.83 17.03 -15.28
C ARG A 57 1.30 16.19 -14.13
N GLN A 58 1.52 16.59 -12.90
CA GLN A 58 1.14 15.79 -11.72
C GLN A 58 -0.36 15.48 -11.68
N ASN A 59 -1.21 16.42 -12.08
CA ASN A 59 -2.66 16.20 -12.13
C ASN A 59 -3.04 15.11 -13.15
N ALA A 60 -2.44 15.14 -14.34
CA ALA A 60 -2.66 14.11 -15.35
C ALA A 60 -2.19 12.73 -14.82
N MET A 61 -1.02 12.68 -14.18
CA MET A 61 -0.51 11.44 -13.59
C MET A 61 -1.42 10.88 -12.50
N ARG A 62 -2.03 11.71 -11.67
CA ARG A 62 -3.04 11.26 -10.68
C ARG A 62 -4.28 10.67 -11.34
N GLN A 63 -4.72 11.21 -12.49
CA GLN A 63 -5.83 10.65 -13.25
C GLN A 63 -5.45 9.25 -13.80
N GLU A 64 -4.28 9.11 -14.41
CA GLU A 64 -3.76 7.86 -14.95
C GLU A 64 -3.60 6.81 -13.83
N MET A 65 -2.97 7.17 -12.70
CA MET A 65 -2.86 6.28 -11.53
C MET A 65 -4.23 5.84 -11.00
N ALA A 66 -5.18 6.76 -10.89
CA ALA A 66 -6.52 6.44 -10.40
C ALA A 66 -7.25 5.44 -11.31
N MET A 67 -6.90 5.36 -12.58
CA MET A 67 -7.46 4.37 -13.52
C MET A 67 -6.67 3.05 -13.50
N ALA A 68 -5.35 3.13 -13.48
CA ALA A 68 -4.48 1.97 -13.62
C ALA A 68 -4.29 1.17 -12.32
N LEU A 69 -4.22 1.84 -11.15
CA LEU A 69 -3.95 1.16 -9.89
C LEU A 69 -5.09 0.23 -9.48
N ALA A 70 -4.75 -1.03 -9.23
CA ALA A 70 -5.65 -2.03 -8.66
C ALA A 70 -5.42 -2.20 -7.16
N ALA A 71 -4.16 -2.17 -6.71
CA ALA A 71 -3.78 -2.30 -5.32
C ALA A 71 -2.46 -1.61 -5.03
N VAL A 72 -2.27 -1.21 -3.77
CA VAL A 72 -0.98 -0.77 -3.22
C VAL A 72 -0.69 -1.60 -1.99
N LEU A 73 0.42 -2.34 -2.01
CA LEU A 73 0.93 -3.12 -0.89
C LEU A 73 2.20 -2.46 -0.37
N THR A 74 2.19 -2.02 0.88
CA THR A 74 3.41 -1.59 1.56
C THR A 74 3.90 -2.69 2.50
N GLN A 75 5.22 -2.80 2.65
CA GLN A 75 5.82 -3.87 3.44
C GLN A 75 7.07 -3.37 4.14
N SER A 76 7.27 -3.83 5.37
CA SER A 76 8.53 -3.72 6.09
C SER A 76 8.84 -5.01 6.83
N LEU A 77 10.11 -5.17 7.22
CA LEU A 77 10.56 -6.34 7.99
C LEU A 77 10.76 -5.94 9.44
N LEU A 78 10.22 -6.74 10.36
CA LEU A 78 10.43 -6.60 11.79
C LEU A 78 11.14 -7.82 12.35
N GLN A 79 11.95 -7.61 13.38
CA GLN A 79 12.59 -8.69 14.09
C GLN A 79 11.59 -9.37 15.03
N THR A 80 11.51 -10.69 14.95
CA THR A 80 10.67 -11.52 15.84
C THR A 80 11.33 -11.74 17.19
N LYS A 81 10.58 -12.27 18.15
CA LYS A 81 11.11 -12.74 19.47
C LYS A 81 12.27 -13.73 19.33
N THR A 82 12.30 -14.50 18.26
CA THR A 82 13.37 -15.48 17.97
C THR A 82 14.50 -14.90 17.13
N ARG A 83 14.55 -13.58 16.95
CA ARG A 83 15.55 -12.85 16.14
C ARG A 83 15.55 -13.16 14.65
N SER A 84 14.54 -13.83 14.13
CA SER A 84 14.28 -13.93 12.70
C SER A 84 13.53 -12.67 12.19
N LEU A 85 13.38 -12.52 10.87
CA LEU A 85 12.62 -11.42 10.27
C LEU A 85 11.24 -11.91 9.84
N VAL A 86 10.22 -11.06 10.06
CA VAL A 86 8.85 -11.30 9.59
C VAL A 86 8.35 -10.07 8.84
N PRO A 87 7.67 -10.23 7.69
CA PRO A 87 7.04 -9.11 7.02
C PRO A 87 5.81 -8.62 7.77
N VAL A 88 5.70 -7.30 7.88
CA VAL A 88 4.46 -6.60 8.22
C VAL A 88 4.05 -5.77 7.03
N ALA A 89 2.76 -5.68 6.76
CA ALA A 89 2.26 -5.07 5.56
C ALA A 89 0.96 -4.30 5.79
N GLU A 90 0.67 -3.39 4.89
CA GLU A 90 -0.61 -2.72 4.70
C GLU A 90 -1.05 -2.96 3.25
N LEU A 91 -2.32 -3.23 3.02
CA LEU A 91 -2.89 -3.42 1.69
C LEU A 91 -4.07 -2.47 1.47
N LEU A 92 -3.96 -1.62 0.48
CA LEU A 92 -5.05 -0.85 -0.09
C LEU A 92 -5.51 -1.50 -1.40
N LEU A 93 -6.72 -2.04 -1.45
CA LEU A 93 -7.42 -2.32 -2.70
C LEU A 93 -8.06 -1.03 -3.20
N VAL A 94 -7.73 -0.65 -4.44
CA VAL A 94 -8.12 0.67 -4.98
C VAL A 94 -9.60 0.66 -5.39
N SER A 95 -10.46 1.01 -4.45
CA SER A 95 -11.90 1.19 -4.61
C SER A 95 -12.24 2.41 -5.47
N TYR A 96 -13.54 2.58 -5.76
CA TYR A 96 -14.03 3.83 -6.37
C TYR A 96 -13.70 5.06 -5.52
N GLY A 97 -13.87 4.98 -4.18
CA GLY A 97 -13.53 6.06 -3.25
C GLY A 97 -12.05 6.40 -3.28
N ALA A 98 -11.17 5.38 -3.21
CA ALA A 98 -9.72 5.56 -3.31
C ALA A 98 -9.33 6.25 -4.62
N ARG A 99 -9.94 5.86 -5.76
CA ARG A 99 -9.72 6.53 -7.06
C ARG A 99 -10.07 8.02 -7.01
N GLN A 100 -11.18 8.39 -6.37
CA GLN A 100 -11.58 9.80 -6.23
C GLN A 100 -10.60 10.58 -5.35
N HIS A 101 -10.10 9.98 -4.26
CA HIS A 101 -9.10 10.61 -3.39
C HIS A 101 -7.77 10.81 -4.12
N ILE A 102 -7.32 9.82 -4.91
CA ILE A 102 -6.10 9.95 -5.72
C ILE A 102 -6.25 11.09 -6.73
N ARG A 103 -7.36 11.15 -7.48
CA ARG A 103 -7.63 12.20 -8.48
C ARG A 103 -7.60 13.60 -7.88
N LYS A 104 -8.19 13.76 -6.70
CA LYS A 104 -8.31 15.06 -5.99
C LYS A 104 -7.07 15.42 -5.17
N ASN A 105 -6.02 14.59 -5.18
CA ASN A 105 -4.87 14.71 -4.30
C ASN A 105 -5.25 14.77 -2.80
N ALA A 106 -6.32 14.07 -2.41
CA ALA A 106 -6.81 13.97 -1.04
C ALA A 106 -6.31 12.69 -0.37
N LEU A 107 -4.99 12.46 -0.44
CA LEU A 107 -4.34 11.20 -0.08
C LEU A 107 -4.46 10.84 1.40
N GLN A 108 -4.68 11.84 2.27
CA GLN A 108 -4.94 11.65 3.71
C GLN A 108 -6.18 10.79 4.00
N HIS A 109 -7.07 10.62 3.02
CA HIS A 109 -8.27 9.78 3.18
C HIS A 109 -8.06 8.32 2.74
N LEU A 110 -6.90 7.96 2.18
CA LEU A 110 -6.64 6.59 1.70
C LEU A 110 -6.64 5.57 2.85
N ASN A 111 -6.22 5.96 4.05
CA ASN A 111 -6.29 5.07 5.21
C ASN A 111 -7.75 4.70 5.58
N GLN A 112 -8.70 5.63 5.44
CA GLN A 112 -10.12 5.34 5.61
C GLN A 112 -10.63 4.34 4.55
N GLU A 113 -10.15 4.45 3.31
CA GLU A 113 -10.50 3.53 2.23
C GLU A 113 -10.02 2.10 2.51
N ILE A 114 -8.85 1.92 3.15
CA ILE A 114 -8.38 0.60 3.61
C ILE A 114 -9.42 -0.01 4.57
N THR A 115 -9.91 0.77 5.51
CA THR A 115 -10.92 0.33 6.48
C THR A 115 -12.25 -0.01 5.81
N ILE A 116 -12.72 0.82 4.86
CA ILE A 116 -13.96 0.60 4.10
C ILE A 116 -13.87 -0.68 3.26
N THR A 117 -12.72 -0.97 2.69
CA THR A 117 -12.51 -2.11 1.79
C THR A 117 -12.00 -3.38 2.50
N ARG A 118 -12.03 -3.45 3.82
CA ARG A 118 -11.64 -4.65 4.61
C ARG A 118 -12.34 -5.92 4.13
N LYS A 119 -13.64 -5.86 3.87
CA LYS A 119 -14.40 -7.01 3.36
C LYS A 119 -13.95 -7.50 1.99
N ALA A 120 -13.32 -6.63 1.21
CA ALA A 120 -12.73 -6.98 -0.08
C ALA A 120 -11.30 -7.52 0.04
N GLY A 121 -10.68 -7.40 1.22
CA GLY A 121 -9.34 -7.93 1.50
C GLY A 121 -8.29 -6.89 1.88
N SER A 122 -8.63 -5.59 1.95
CA SER A 122 -7.71 -4.56 2.47
C SER A 122 -7.46 -4.76 3.96
N PHE A 123 -6.28 -4.36 4.43
CA PHE A 123 -5.94 -4.38 5.85
C PHE A 123 -4.91 -3.29 6.18
N THR A 124 -5.00 -2.76 7.41
CA THR A 124 -4.08 -1.74 7.92
C THR A 124 -2.78 -2.35 8.44
N LEU A 125 -1.75 -1.53 8.59
CA LEU A 125 -0.50 -1.92 9.25
C LEU A 125 -0.78 -2.44 10.67
N GLU A 126 -1.69 -1.77 11.41
CA GLU A 126 -2.08 -2.12 12.78
C GLU A 126 -2.73 -3.50 12.85
N GLU A 127 -3.56 -3.86 11.88
CA GLU A 127 -4.15 -5.22 11.79
C GLU A 127 -3.08 -6.29 11.54
N SER A 128 -2.11 -5.99 10.68
CA SER A 128 -0.96 -6.88 10.43
C SER A 128 -0.11 -7.06 11.69
N LEU A 129 0.18 -5.96 12.41
CA LEU A 129 0.92 -5.99 13.68
C LEU A 129 0.15 -6.74 14.77
N ALA A 130 -1.14 -6.44 14.94
CA ALA A 130 -1.99 -7.10 15.93
C ALA A 130 -2.00 -8.63 15.75
N LYS A 131 -2.14 -9.09 14.50
CA LYS A 131 -2.11 -10.52 14.16
C LYS A 131 -0.81 -11.19 14.59
N LEU A 132 0.34 -10.53 14.40
CA LEU A 132 1.65 -11.07 14.76
C LEU A 132 1.89 -11.05 16.28
N VAL A 133 1.41 -10.03 16.98
CA VAL A 133 1.46 -9.95 18.45
C VAL A 133 0.59 -11.03 19.09
N LEU A 134 -0.66 -11.18 18.65
CA LEU A 134 -1.60 -12.19 19.14
C LEU A 134 -1.13 -13.62 18.81
N GLY A 135 -0.46 -13.79 17.68
CA GLY A 135 0.20 -15.04 17.31
C GLY A 135 1.51 -15.34 18.04
N GLY A 136 1.95 -14.46 18.96
CA GLY A 136 3.16 -14.62 19.76
C GLY A 136 4.47 -14.44 18.99
N VAL A 137 4.42 -13.93 17.75
CA VAL A 137 5.58 -13.76 16.85
C VAL A 137 6.36 -12.48 17.17
N LEU A 138 5.63 -11.37 17.44
CA LEU A 138 6.19 -10.08 17.81
C LEU A 138 5.93 -9.74 19.27
N ASP A 139 6.83 -8.95 19.87
CA ASP A 139 6.57 -8.30 21.12
C ASP A 139 5.64 -7.10 20.95
N ARG A 140 4.74 -6.89 21.92
CA ARG A 140 3.81 -5.76 21.91
C ARG A 140 4.54 -4.42 21.87
N ALA A 141 5.66 -4.30 22.61
CA ALA A 141 6.44 -3.06 22.65
C ALA A 141 7.00 -2.72 21.27
N ASP A 142 7.57 -3.70 20.56
CA ASP A 142 8.13 -3.51 19.21
C ASP A 142 7.03 -3.18 18.19
N ALA A 143 5.87 -3.82 18.30
CA ALA A 143 4.72 -3.52 17.45
C ALA A 143 4.19 -2.10 17.68
N MET A 144 4.10 -1.66 18.94
CA MET A 144 3.68 -0.29 19.29
C MET A 144 4.63 0.78 18.78
N LEU A 145 5.95 0.53 18.80
CA LEU A 145 6.94 1.44 18.24
C LEU A 145 6.84 1.55 16.70
N ARG A 146 6.33 0.53 16.05
CA ARG A 146 6.20 0.48 14.58
C ARG A 146 4.85 0.99 14.09
N ALA A 147 3.82 0.94 14.90
CA ALA A 147 2.47 1.36 14.54
C ALA A 147 2.42 2.83 14.10
N ALA A 148 1.73 3.11 13.01
CA ALA A 148 1.42 4.46 12.57
C ALA A 148 0.32 5.07 13.45
N HIS A 149 -0.62 4.23 13.92
CA HIS A 149 -1.74 4.59 14.80
C HIS A 149 -1.75 3.67 16.05
N PRO A 150 -0.91 3.98 17.08
CA PRO A 150 -0.77 3.12 18.26
C PRO A 150 -2.08 2.86 19.02
N GLU A 151 -2.99 3.84 19.05
CA GLU A 151 -4.33 3.71 19.66
C GLU A 151 -5.22 2.70 18.93
N GLU A 152 -5.12 2.60 17.59
CA GLU A 152 -5.83 1.58 16.80
C GLU A 152 -5.27 0.19 17.12
N LEU A 153 -3.95 0.04 17.14
CA LEU A 153 -3.29 -1.22 17.52
C LEU A 153 -3.69 -1.64 18.93
N GLU A 154 -3.69 -0.72 19.88
CA GLU A 154 -4.12 -0.98 21.27
C GLU A 154 -5.57 -1.49 21.33
N SER A 155 -6.47 -0.86 20.57
CA SER A 155 -7.88 -1.26 20.49
C SER A 155 -8.04 -2.67 19.90
N LEU A 156 -7.29 -2.99 18.82
CA LEU A 156 -7.30 -4.30 18.21
C LEU A 156 -6.81 -5.39 19.17
N LEU A 157 -5.75 -5.11 19.94
CA LEU A 157 -5.20 -6.05 20.91
C LEU A 157 -6.15 -6.29 22.10
N ARG A 158 -6.90 -5.27 22.55
CA ARG A 158 -7.91 -5.40 23.64
C ARG A 158 -9.16 -6.12 23.19
N GLY A 159 -9.65 -5.85 21.96
CA GLY A 159 -10.90 -6.42 21.44
C GLY A 159 -10.88 -7.95 21.33
N VAL A 160 -9.72 -8.55 21.12
CA VAL A 160 -9.55 -10.01 21.09
C VAL A 160 -9.43 -10.61 22.49
N MET A 161 -8.85 -9.88 23.46
CA MET A 161 -8.74 -10.36 24.85
C MET A 161 -10.06 -10.28 25.64
N GLY A 162 -11.08 -9.53 25.15
CA GLY A 162 -12.39 -9.38 25.80
C GLY A 162 -13.47 -10.37 25.30
N SER A 163 -13.15 -11.22 24.33
CA SER A 163 -14.08 -12.19 23.72
C SER A 163 -13.73 -13.66 24.01
N GLY A 164 -12.92 -13.92 25.02
CA GLY A 164 -12.53 -15.25 25.50
C GLY A 164 -13.21 -15.65 26.80
#